data_2d1c6b7046ce3a67a8809aa6abce2a59
#
_entry.id   2d1c6b7046ce3a67a8809aa6abce2a59
#
_cell.length_a   1.000
_cell.length_b   1.000
_cell.length_c   1.000
_cell.angle_alpha   90.00
_cell.angle_beta   90.00
_cell.angle_gamma   90.00
#
_symmetry.space_group_name_H-M   'P 1'
#
loop_
_entity.id
_entity.type
_entity.pdbx_description
1 polymer ?
#
loop_
_entity_poly.entity_id
_entity_poly.type
_entity_poly.pdbx_seq_one_letter_code
_entity_poly.pdbx_strand_id
1 'polypeptide(L)'
;MRIDEGKLPRMKSVKVVGDHAVSLRFESGKNFTVDLREIVFGSKGLRKLRDGEVFARVSLGEGGHSLEWPGELDIGADTVWELALRQNGHADAAEFIRWRWKHGLSLTEAAEALGMSRRQIAYYVSGEHEVPRTVLLACKGWETERQAVA
;
A
#
# COMPACT_ATOMS: atom_id res chain seq x y z
N MET A 1 -17.64 -0.44 10.20
CA MET A 1 -16.69 0.64 9.91
C MET A 1 -16.83 1.04 8.46
N ARG A 2 -16.96 2.29 8.27
CA ARG A 2 -17.04 2.83 6.93
C ARG A 2 -15.70 2.62 6.26
N ILE A 3 -15.67 1.89 5.15
CA ILE A 3 -14.47 1.80 4.34
C ILE A 3 -14.23 3.19 3.83
N ASP A 4 -13.16 3.75 4.28
CA ASP A 4 -12.88 5.15 4.03
C ASP A 4 -12.55 5.37 2.58
N GLU A 5 -13.48 5.96 1.93
CA GLU A 5 -13.49 6.29 0.54
C GLU A 5 -12.27 7.12 0.16
N GLY A 6 -11.19 6.41 -0.15
CA GLY A 6 -9.95 7.05 -0.56
C GLY A 6 -9.02 7.49 0.56
N LYS A 7 -9.34 7.20 1.81
CA LYS A 7 -8.39 7.43 2.88
C LYS A 7 -7.30 6.39 2.85
N LEU A 8 -6.08 6.85 3.08
CA LEU A 8 -4.93 5.98 3.19
C LEU A 8 -5.06 5.10 4.44
N PRO A 9 -4.55 3.87 4.41
CA PRO A 9 -4.52 3.03 5.61
C PRO A 9 -3.73 3.72 6.72
N ARG A 10 -4.13 3.49 7.96
CA ARG A 10 -3.48 4.09 9.13
C ARG A 10 -2.90 3.01 10.00
N MET A 11 -1.66 3.20 10.40
CA MET A 11 -0.96 2.27 11.27
C MET A 11 -1.21 2.65 12.73
N LYS A 12 -1.39 1.62 13.57
CA LYS A 12 -1.64 1.80 14.98
C LYS A 12 -0.40 1.52 15.82
N SER A 13 0.45 0.61 15.39
CA SER A 13 1.70 0.30 16.09
C SER A 13 2.73 -0.26 15.12
N VAL A 14 4.01 -0.10 15.48
CA VAL A 14 5.14 -0.63 14.74
C VAL A 14 6.16 -1.22 15.70
N LYS A 15 6.76 -2.34 15.31
CA LYS A 15 7.83 -2.98 16.07
C LYS A 15 8.83 -3.59 15.10
N VAL A 16 10.11 -3.37 15.33
CA VAL A 16 11.15 -4.02 14.54
C VAL A 16 11.23 -5.49 14.96
N VAL A 17 11.17 -6.40 14.00
CA VAL A 17 11.16 -7.85 14.26
C VAL A 17 12.29 -8.61 13.58
N GLY A 18 13.12 -7.92 12.82
CA GLY A 18 14.24 -8.54 12.15
C GLY A 18 15.06 -7.50 11.41
N ASP A 19 16.00 -7.99 10.59
CA ASP A 19 16.86 -7.12 9.79
C ASP A 19 16.02 -6.45 8.71
N HIS A 20 15.72 -5.15 8.93
CA HIS A 20 14.89 -4.33 8.05
C HIS A 20 13.44 -4.82 7.89
N ALA A 21 12.93 -5.54 8.89
CA ALA A 21 11.55 -5.99 8.92
C ALA A 21 10.81 -5.42 10.13
N VAL A 22 9.53 -5.11 9.93
CA VAL A 22 8.68 -4.58 10.98
C VAL A 22 7.40 -5.38 11.09
N SER A 23 6.87 -5.46 12.31
CA SER A 23 5.53 -5.95 12.56
C SER A 23 4.63 -4.74 12.73
N LEU A 24 3.55 -4.71 12.00
CA LEU A 24 2.63 -3.58 11.95
C LEU A 24 1.22 -4.00 12.33
N ARG A 25 0.58 -3.15 13.10
CA ARG A 25 -0.85 -3.24 13.35
C ARG A 25 -1.52 -2.04 12.71
N PHE A 26 -2.51 -2.30 11.88
CA PHE A 26 -3.30 -1.25 11.25
C PHE A 26 -4.59 -1.00 12.03
N GLU A 27 -5.15 0.20 11.91
CA GLU A 27 -6.40 0.54 12.60
C GLU A 27 -7.57 -0.36 12.22
N SER A 28 -7.53 -0.95 11.03
CA SER A 28 -8.52 -1.93 10.58
C SER A 28 -8.50 -3.22 11.41
N GLY A 29 -7.48 -3.41 12.25
CA GLY A 29 -7.28 -4.63 13.03
C GLY A 29 -6.36 -5.64 12.36
N LYS A 30 -5.97 -5.41 11.12
CA LYS A 30 -5.04 -6.30 10.41
C LYS A 30 -3.62 -6.13 10.93
N ASN A 31 -2.93 -7.26 11.07
CA ASN A 31 -1.53 -7.30 11.50
C ASN A 31 -0.70 -7.93 10.40
N PHE A 32 0.40 -7.27 10.05
CA PHE A 32 1.30 -7.77 9.02
C PHE A 32 2.75 -7.63 9.45
N THR A 33 3.57 -8.60 9.05
CA THR A 33 5.02 -8.45 9.07
C THR A 33 5.42 -8.01 7.67
N VAL A 34 6.21 -6.96 7.59
CA VAL A 34 6.61 -6.37 6.32
C VAL A 34 8.12 -6.24 6.26
N ASP A 35 8.71 -6.81 5.23
CA ASP A 35 10.13 -6.64 4.93
C ASP A 35 10.30 -5.35 4.11
N LEU A 36 11.05 -4.41 4.65
CA LEU A 36 11.30 -3.13 4.01
C LEU A 36 12.65 -3.07 3.29
N ARG A 37 13.34 -4.21 3.20
CA ARG A 37 14.68 -4.26 2.60
C ARG A 37 14.71 -3.76 1.16
N GLU A 38 13.77 -4.20 0.35
CA GLU A 38 13.70 -3.81 -1.06
C GLU A 38 13.61 -2.29 -1.24
N ILE A 39 12.71 -1.65 -0.50
CA ILE A 39 12.53 -0.20 -0.61
C ILE A 39 13.70 0.57 -0.01
N VAL A 40 14.26 0.11 1.12
CA VAL A 40 15.40 0.75 1.77
C VAL A 40 16.64 0.69 0.90
N PHE A 41 16.94 -0.48 0.33
CA PHE A 41 18.14 -0.68 -0.49
C PHE A 41 17.95 -0.25 -1.94
N GLY A 42 16.72 -0.07 -2.38
CA GLY A 42 16.41 0.41 -3.72
C GLY A 42 16.26 1.92 -3.84
N SER A 43 16.26 2.64 -2.73
CA SER A 43 16.07 4.09 -2.72
C SER A 43 17.30 4.81 -2.15
N LYS A 44 17.86 5.74 -2.92
CA LYS A 44 18.99 6.57 -2.45
C LYS A 44 18.57 7.46 -1.30
N GLY A 45 17.33 7.91 -1.30
CA GLY A 45 16.80 8.77 -0.23
C GLY A 45 16.70 8.08 1.11
N LEU A 46 16.65 6.76 1.12
CA LEU A 46 16.53 5.96 2.34
C LEU A 46 17.83 5.24 2.72
N ARG A 47 18.95 5.59 2.09
CA ARG A 47 20.21 4.87 2.31
C ARG A 47 20.69 4.83 3.76
N LYS A 48 20.36 5.84 4.55
CA LYS A 48 20.72 5.86 5.98
C LYS A 48 20.04 4.73 6.77
N LEU A 49 18.89 4.27 6.29
CA LEU A 49 18.14 3.18 6.92
C LEU A 49 18.79 1.82 6.68
N ARG A 50 19.76 1.74 5.81
CA ARG A 50 20.53 0.49 5.58
C ARG A 50 21.31 0.10 6.82
N ASP A 51 21.67 1.08 7.65
CA ASP A 51 22.25 0.84 8.98
C ASP A 51 21.14 0.34 9.90
N GLY A 52 21.30 -0.88 10.43
CA GLY A 52 20.30 -1.51 11.28
C GLY A 52 19.99 -0.75 12.57
N GLU A 53 20.99 -0.05 13.13
CA GLU A 53 20.76 0.74 14.34
C GLU A 53 19.89 1.96 14.04
N VAL A 54 20.08 2.58 12.89
CA VAL A 54 19.23 3.70 12.45
C VAL A 54 17.82 3.18 12.16
N PHE A 55 17.72 2.08 11.42
CA PHE A 55 16.43 1.45 11.11
C PHE A 55 15.64 1.13 12.37
N ALA A 56 16.30 0.67 13.41
CA ALA A 56 15.64 0.28 14.67
C ALA A 56 14.98 1.46 15.41
N ARG A 57 15.27 2.70 15.00
CA ARG A 57 14.67 3.90 15.60
C ARG A 57 13.34 4.29 14.95
N VAL A 58 12.73 3.39 14.22
CA VAL A 58 11.43 3.62 13.58
C VAL A 58 10.36 4.01 14.60
N SER A 59 9.51 4.95 14.21
CA SER A 59 8.32 5.33 14.97
C SER A 59 7.19 5.62 14.00
N LEU A 60 5.97 5.75 14.54
CA LEU A 60 4.83 6.14 13.73
C LEU A 60 4.81 7.66 13.58
N GLY A 61 4.51 8.11 12.38
CA GLY A 61 4.21 9.51 12.12
C GLY A 61 2.83 9.89 12.65
N GLU A 62 2.51 11.16 12.58
CA GLU A 62 1.24 11.69 13.05
C GLU A 62 0.06 10.96 12.42
N GLY A 63 -0.87 10.55 13.27
CA GLY A 63 -2.07 9.85 12.84
C GLY A 63 -1.83 8.46 12.25
N GLY A 64 -0.62 7.93 12.34
CA GLY A 64 -0.30 6.63 11.76
C GLY A 64 -0.20 6.64 10.23
N HIS A 65 0.05 7.81 9.63
CA HIS A 65 0.11 7.96 8.18
C HIS A 65 1.46 7.65 7.56
N SER A 66 2.48 7.45 8.40
CA SER A 66 3.83 7.14 7.92
C SER A 66 4.63 6.38 8.96
N LEU A 67 5.66 5.69 8.51
CA LEU A 67 6.78 5.25 9.34
C LEU A 67 7.83 6.33 9.25
N GLU A 68 8.37 6.74 10.39
CA GLU A 68 9.34 7.83 10.44
C GLU A 68 10.61 7.44 11.17
N TRP A 69 11.71 8.06 10.78
CA TRP A 69 13.03 7.89 11.37
C TRP A 69 13.67 9.25 11.59
N PRO A 70 14.65 9.36 12.52
CA PRO A 70 15.42 10.58 12.66
C PRO A 70 16.05 11.03 11.35
N GLY A 71 16.13 12.33 11.12
CA GLY A 71 16.70 12.89 9.89
C GLY A 71 15.67 13.12 8.80
N GLU A 72 14.41 13.23 9.18
CA GLU A 72 13.31 13.51 8.24
C GLU A 72 13.13 12.42 7.16
N LEU A 73 13.40 11.17 7.54
CA LEU A 73 13.18 10.04 6.67
C LEU A 73 11.84 9.41 7.00
N ASP A 74 11.06 9.11 5.97
CA ASP A 74 9.75 8.49 6.16
C ASP A 74 9.36 7.58 4.98
N ILE A 75 8.43 6.69 5.27
CA ILE A 75 7.75 5.87 4.27
C ILE A 75 6.25 5.99 4.55
N GLY A 76 5.49 6.41 3.55
CA GLY A 76 4.06 6.60 3.71
C GLY A 76 3.30 5.31 3.98
N ALA A 77 2.21 5.41 4.73
CA ALA A 77 1.38 4.25 5.07
C ALA A 77 0.81 3.56 3.83
N ASP A 78 0.53 4.29 2.77
CA ASP A 78 0.05 3.73 1.51
C ASP A 78 1.07 2.78 0.88
N THR A 79 2.33 3.18 0.85
CA THR A 79 3.43 2.33 0.35
C THR A 79 3.62 1.10 1.22
N VAL A 80 3.59 1.28 2.54
CA VAL A 80 3.72 0.18 3.51
C VAL A 80 2.56 -0.80 3.37
N TRP A 81 1.35 -0.28 3.18
CA TRP A 81 0.15 -1.10 3.00
C TRP A 81 0.25 -1.98 1.74
N GLU A 82 0.66 -1.40 0.62
CA GLU A 82 0.83 -2.16 -0.63
C GLU A 82 1.89 -3.25 -0.46
N LEU A 83 3.02 -2.94 0.18
CA LEU A 83 4.05 -3.92 0.48
C LEU A 83 3.52 -5.02 1.39
N ALA A 84 2.76 -4.66 2.43
CA ALA A 84 2.18 -5.61 3.37
C ALA A 84 1.26 -6.59 2.64
N LEU A 85 0.38 -6.10 1.80
CA LEU A 85 -0.52 -6.94 1.01
C LEU A 85 0.25 -7.85 0.07
N ARG A 86 1.22 -7.32 -0.63
CA ARG A 86 2.02 -8.08 -1.58
C ARG A 86 2.80 -9.22 -0.91
N GLN A 87 3.34 -8.96 0.27
CA GLN A 87 4.16 -9.94 0.99
C GLN A 87 3.35 -10.95 1.81
N ASN A 88 2.07 -10.69 2.05
CA ASN A 88 1.25 -11.51 2.94
C ASN A 88 0.07 -12.20 2.25
N GLY A 89 0.25 -12.58 1.00
CA GLY A 89 -0.74 -13.38 0.28
C GLY A 89 -1.84 -12.61 -0.42
N HIS A 90 -1.72 -11.29 -0.51
CA HIS A 90 -2.70 -10.42 -1.17
C HIS A 90 -2.07 -9.68 -2.36
N ALA A 91 -1.27 -10.40 -3.15
CA ALA A 91 -0.60 -9.81 -4.32
C ALA A 91 -1.58 -9.26 -5.35
N ASP A 92 -2.75 -9.87 -5.45
CA ASP A 92 -3.85 -9.42 -6.31
C ASP A 92 -4.33 -8.01 -5.92
N ALA A 93 -4.56 -7.79 -4.63
CA ALA A 93 -4.95 -6.47 -4.12
C ALA A 93 -3.84 -5.44 -4.34
N ALA A 94 -2.58 -5.84 -4.12
CA ALA A 94 -1.43 -4.97 -4.34
C ALA A 94 -1.33 -4.55 -5.81
N GLU A 95 -1.53 -5.48 -6.75
CA GLU A 95 -1.52 -5.21 -8.18
C GLU A 95 -2.63 -4.23 -8.57
N PHE A 96 -3.83 -4.43 -8.01
CA PHE A 96 -4.96 -3.54 -8.24
C PHE A 96 -4.69 -2.12 -7.73
N ILE A 97 -4.11 -2.00 -6.53
CA ILE A 97 -3.75 -0.72 -5.93
C ILE A 97 -2.71 0.00 -6.79
N ARG A 98 -1.72 -0.72 -7.30
CA ARG A 98 -0.68 -0.15 -8.18
C ARG A 98 -1.27 0.39 -9.47
N TRP A 99 -2.22 -0.32 -10.07
CA TRP A 99 -2.93 0.15 -11.27
C TRP A 99 -3.63 1.48 -10.97
N ARG A 100 -4.34 1.55 -9.85
CA ARG A 100 -5.06 2.76 -9.45
C ARG A 100 -4.10 3.94 -9.25
N TRP A 101 -3.00 3.72 -8.55
CA TRP A 101 -2.00 4.78 -8.31
C TRP A 101 -1.31 5.23 -9.59
N LYS A 102 -0.94 4.30 -10.44
CA LYS A 102 -0.29 4.60 -11.71
C LYS A 102 -1.11 5.57 -12.56
N HIS A 103 -2.42 5.46 -12.50
CA HIS A 103 -3.33 6.30 -13.28
C HIS A 103 -3.98 7.41 -12.46
N GLY A 104 -3.59 7.58 -11.20
CA GLY A 104 -4.10 8.66 -10.35
C GLY A 104 -5.61 8.58 -10.09
N LEU A 105 -6.16 7.38 -10.06
CA LEU A 105 -7.61 7.19 -9.95
C LEU A 105 -8.06 7.19 -8.49
N SER A 106 -9.10 7.99 -8.19
CA SER A 106 -9.83 7.87 -6.93
C SER A 106 -10.63 6.57 -6.94
N LEU A 107 -11.21 6.21 -5.80
CA LEU A 107 -12.09 5.03 -5.74
C LEU A 107 -13.26 5.17 -6.71
N THR A 108 -13.86 6.36 -6.76
CA THR A 108 -14.97 6.64 -7.67
C THR A 108 -14.54 6.52 -9.14
N GLU A 109 -13.39 7.11 -9.48
CA GLU A 109 -12.87 7.05 -10.84
C GLU A 109 -12.51 5.63 -11.26
N ALA A 110 -11.93 4.85 -10.35
CA ALA A 110 -11.63 3.44 -10.61
C ALA A 110 -12.93 2.64 -10.85
N ALA A 111 -13.96 2.92 -10.05
CA ALA A 111 -15.27 2.28 -10.21
C ALA A 111 -15.87 2.59 -11.57
N GLU A 112 -15.83 3.85 -11.98
CA GLU A 112 -16.32 4.28 -13.29
C GLU A 112 -15.52 3.63 -14.43
N ALA A 113 -14.20 3.57 -14.29
CA ALA A 113 -13.32 2.98 -15.30
C ALA A 113 -13.65 1.51 -15.54
N LEU A 114 -13.99 0.77 -14.50
CA LEU A 114 -14.23 -0.67 -14.58
C LEU A 114 -15.72 -1.05 -14.63
N GLY A 115 -16.62 -0.07 -14.55
CA GLY A 115 -18.06 -0.35 -14.52
C GLY A 115 -18.51 -1.10 -13.28
N MET A 116 -17.89 -0.80 -12.13
CA MET A 116 -18.15 -1.47 -10.86
C MET A 116 -18.62 -0.47 -9.81
N SER A 117 -19.16 -0.97 -8.71
CA SER A 117 -19.53 -0.11 -7.59
C SER A 117 -18.28 0.38 -6.85
N ARG A 118 -18.36 1.59 -6.34
CA ARG A 118 -17.29 2.14 -5.50
C ARG A 118 -17.03 1.27 -4.27
N ARG A 119 -18.08 0.72 -3.69
CA ARG A 119 -17.98 -0.18 -2.54
C ARG A 119 -17.12 -1.41 -2.85
N GLN A 120 -17.31 -1.99 -4.04
CA GLN A 120 -16.52 -3.15 -4.46
C GLN A 120 -15.04 -2.78 -4.62
N ILE A 121 -14.75 -1.59 -5.18
CA ILE A 121 -13.37 -1.10 -5.29
C ILE A 121 -12.75 -0.96 -3.89
N ALA A 122 -13.51 -0.41 -2.92
CA ALA A 122 -13.04 -0.28 -1.55
C ALA A 122 -12.72 -1.64 -0.93
N TYR A 123 -13.51 -2.67 -1.18
CA TYR A 123 -13.23 -4.02 -0.70
C TYR A 123 -11.95 -4.59 -1.30
N TYR A 124 -11.66 -4.28 -2.55
CA TYR A 124 -10.42 -4.72 -3.19
C TYR A 124 -9.19 -4.04 -2.58
N VAL A 125 -9.23 -2.72 -2.40
CA VAL A 125 -8.07 -1.99 -1.87
C VAL A 125 -7.82 -2.26 -0.39
N SER A 126 -8.83 -2.67 0.36
CA SER A 126 -8.69 -3.05 1.76
C SER A 126 -8.21 -4.49 1.94
N GLY A 127 -8.26 -5.30 0.89
CA GLY A 127 -7.94 -6.71 0.95
C GLY A 127 -9.06 -7.58 1.52
N GLU A 128 -10.24 -7.01 1.80
CA GLU A 128 -11.38 -7.80 2.31
C GLU A 128 -11.92 -8.78 1.28
N HIS A 129 -11.91 -8.39 0.01
CA HIS A 129 -12.27 -9.28 -1.08
C HIS A 129 -11.05 -9.52 -1.96
N GLU A 130 -10.89 -10.75 -2.41
CA GLU A 130 -9.87 -11.06 -3.40
C GLU A 130 -10.23 -10.34 -4.71
N VAL A 131 -9.21 -9.90 -5.44
CA VAL A 131 -9.40 -9.29 -6.75
C VAL A 131 -9.37 -10.40 -7.79
N PRO A 132 -10.50 -10.70 -8.45
CA PRO A 132 -10.51 -11.74 -9.47
C PRO A 132 -9.56 -11.42 -10.62
N ARG A 133 -9.02 -12.46 -11.23
CA ARG A 133 -8.19 -12.29 -12.41
C ARG A 133 -8.91 -11.51 -13.52
N THR A 134 -10.21 -11.69 -13.64
CA THR A 134 -11.02 -10.95 -14.62
C THR A 134 -10.96 -9.44 -14.39
N VAL A 135 -10.92 -9.00 -13.15
CA VAL A 135 -10.81 -7.60 -12.80
C VAL A 135 -9.41 -7.06 -13.13
N LEU A 136 -8.36 -7.85 -12.84
CA LEU A 136 -6.99 -7.46 -13.19
C LEU A 136 -6.81 -7.36 -14.70
N LEU A 137 -7.44 -8.27 -15.45
CA LEU A 137 -7.44 -8.19 -16.92
C LEU A 137 -8.21 -6.97 -17.41
N ALA A 138 -9.32 -6.62 -16.74
CA ALA A 138 -10.07 -5.42 -17.06
C ALA A 138 -9.23 -4.15 -16.86
N CYS A 139 -8.41 -4.12 -15.80
CA CYS A 139 -7.47 -3.02 -15.60
C CYS A 139 -6.51 -2.86 -16.78
N LYS A 140 -5.97 -3.95 -17.25
CA LYS A 140 -5.06 -3.95 -18.43
C LYS A 140 -5.80 -3.55 -19.71
N GLY A 141 -7.02 -4.02 -19.89
CA GLY A 141 -7.87 -3.65 -21.01
C GLY A 141 -8.18 -2.15 -21.02
N TRP A 142 -8.48 -1.60 -19.87
CA TRP A 142 -8.71 -0.18 -19.73
C TRP A 142 -7.47 0.63 -20.07
N GLU A 143 -6.28 0.18 -19.66
CA GLU A 143 -5.02 0.82 -20.03
C GLU A 143 -4.84 0.84 -21.57
N THR A 144 -5.12 -0.26 -22.20
CA THR A 144 -5.01 -0.40 -23.66
C THR A 144 -5.95 0.55 -24.38
N GLU A 145 -7.21 0.61 -23.95
CA GLU A 145 -8.19 1.53 -24.51
C GLU A 145 -7.75 3.00 -24.37
N ARG A 146 -7.24 3.34 -23.19
CA ARG A 146 -6.79 4.70 -22.93
C ARG A 146 -5.60 5.10 -23.79
N GLN A 147 -4.68 4.18 -24.05
CA GLN A 147 -3.53 4.42 -24.92
C GLN A 147 -3.96 4.58 -26.38
N ALA A 148 -4.96 3.85 -26.81
CA ALA A 148 -5.46 3.93 -28.17
C ALA A 148 -6.15 5.27 -28.49
N VAL A 149 -6.68 5.95 -27.46
CA VAL A 149 -7.39 7.24 -27.59
C VAL A 149 -6.43 8.43 -27.44
N ALA A 150 -5.27 8.21 -26.87
CA ALA A 150 -4.30 9.26 -26.61
C ALA A 150 -3.57 9.72 -27.88
#